data_9ac0d0fd1be310ae326be0ca0b1daf0d
#
_entry.id   9ac0d0fd1be310ae326be0ca0b1daf0d
#
_cell.length_a   1.000
_cell.length_b   1.000
_cell.length_c   1.000
_cell.angle_alpha   90.00
_cell.angle_beta   90.00
_cell.angle_gamma   90.00
#
_symmetry.space_group_name_H-M   'P 1'
#
loop_
_entity.id
_entity.type
_entity.pdbx_description
1 polymer ?
#
loop_
_entity_poly.entity_id
_entity_poly.type
_entity_poly.pdbx_seq_one_letter_code
_entity_poly.pdbx_strand_id
1 'polypeptide(L)'
;MGPAWFQSVLLLAALWAVSFAAVQAQPQREITPIKGDLYRFRNAGHYSVFLVTPAGIIATDPIDADAARWLKAELARRFAKPVKYLIYSHDHSDHIAGGEVFADTAVVIAHENAKAVILGERRPAAVPDLTFSDRLTVELGGKKVELLYLGKNHSDNSIVMRFPDERALFAVDFIPVKSLPFRDFLDAYVDEWIESLRKAEALDFEILAPGHGESGRKEDVRALRGYLEELREQVLGHLRDGKSVDEIKQLVKMDKYSGWGNYKNYLPLNIEGMARHLQMHRVPN
;
A
#
# COMPACT_ATOMS: atom_id res chain seq x y z
N MET A 1 50.87 -60.97 46.35
CA MET A 1 49.48 -60.44 46.49
C MET A 1 49.55 -58.95 46.33
N GLY A 2 49.22 -58.42 45.19
CA GLY A 2 49.20 -56.97 44.94
C GLY A 2 47.97 -56.63 44.12
N PRO A 3 47.24 -55.54 44.43
CA PRO A 3 45.95 -55.24 43.80
C PRO A 3 46.14 -54.58 42.42
N ALA A 4 45.26 -54.98 41.52
CA ALA A 4 45.16 -54.44 40.15
C ALA A 4 44.53 -53.03 40.18
N TRP A 5 45.15 -52.12 39.43
CA TRP A 5 44.64 -50.77 39.20
C TRP A 5 43.79 -50.77 37.93
N PHE A 6 42.48 -50.53 38.07
CA PHE A 6 41.61 -50.25 36.92
C PHE A 6 41.72 -48.76 36.58
N GLN A 7 42.25 -48.46 35.42
CA GLN A 7 42.17 -47.11 34.81
C GLN A 7 40.89 -47.00 34.00
N SER A 8 39.99 -46.16 34.46
CA SER A 8 38.77 -45.75 33.75
C SER A 8 39.12 -44.64 32.78
N VAL A 9 39.03 -44.89 31.50
CA VAL A 9 39.14 -43.90 30.44
C VAL A 9 37.78 -43.25 30.23
N LEU A 10 37.62 -41.99 30.62
CA LEU A 10 36.48 -41.16 30.32
C LEU A 10 36.63 -40.57 28.90
N LEU A 11 35.82 -41.06 27.97
CA LEU A 11 35.67 -40.51 26.64
C LEU A 11 34.69 -39.30 26.72
N LEU A 12 35.19 -38.08 26.64
CA LEU A 12 34.43 -36.85 26.42
C LEU A 12 34.05 -36.76 24.97
N ALA A 13 32.79 -37.08 24.64
CA ALA A 13 32.21 -36.78 23.34
C ALA A 13 31.77 -35.31 23.30
N ALA A 14 32.52 -34.47 22.61
CA ALA A 14 32.13 -33.10 22.32
C ALA A 14 31.06 -33.07 21.20
N LEU A 15 29.81 -32.88 21.58
CA LEU A 15 28.70 -32.60 20.64
C LEU A 15 28.84 -31.19 20.09
N TRP A 16 29.27 -31.08 18.84
CA TRP A 16 29.19 -29.86 18.06
C TRP A 16 27.75 -29.65 17.61
N ALA A 17 26.99 -28.75 18.30
CA ALA A 17 25.71 -28.29 17.84
C ALA A 17 25.93 -27.31 16.66
N VAL A 18 25.77 -27.81 15.44
CA VAL A 18 25.73 -26.96 14.24
C VAL A 18 24.37 -26.27 14.24
N SER A 19 24.32 -25.01 14.69
CA SER A 19 23.15 -24.17 14.54
C SER A 19 22.97 -23.81 13.07
N PHE A 20 22.05 -24.49 12.38
CA PHE A 20 21.55 -24.03 11.09
C PHE A 20 20.70 -22.77 11.33
N ALA A 21 21.30 -21.60 11.18
CA ALA A 21 20.54 -20.39 11.01
C ALA A 21 19.76 -20.56 9.68
N ALA A 22 18.44 -20.60 9.78
CA ALA A 22 17.58 -20.57 8.59
C ALA A 22 17.89 -19.28 7.84
N VAL A 23 18.52 -19.38 6.66
CA VAL A 23 18.68 -18.26 5.75
C VAL A 23 17.29 -17.89 5.29
N GLN A 24 16.71 -16.85 5.87
CA GLN A 24 15.47 -16.27 5.36
C GLN A 24 15.74 -15.80 3.93
N ALA A 25 15.00 -16.35 2.98
CA ALA A 25 15.09 -15.91 1.60
C ALA A 25 14.84 -14.40 1.54
N GLN A 26 15.78 -13.66 0.94
CA GLN A 26 15.64 -12.22 0.76
C GLN A 26 14.37 -11.93 -0.06
N PRO A 27 13.57 -10.92 0.31
CA PRO A 27 12.38 -10.58 -0.46
C PRO A 27 12.79 -10.24 -1.90
N GLN A 28 11.96 -10.66 -2.86
CA GLN A 28 12.21 -10.35 -4.26
C GLN A 28 12.09 -8.83 -4.45
N ARG A 29 13.18 -8.17 -4.85
CA ARG A 29 13.27 -6.74 -5.12
C ARG A 29 13.59 -6.48 -6.56
N GLU A 30 12.89 -5.51 -7.15
CA GLU A 30 13.07 -5.17 -8.55
C GLU A 30 12.76 -3.68 -8.78
N ILE A 31 13.48 -3.07 -9.72
CA ILE A 31 13.18 -1.74 -10.24
C ILE A 31 12.92 -1.88 -11.75
N THR A 32 11.72 -1.54 -12.18
CA THR A 32 11.28 -1.59 -13.58
C THR A 32 10.84 -0.21 -14.05
N PRO A 33 11.11 0.16 -15.32
CA PRO A 33 10.59 1.39 -15.88
C PRO A 33 9.07 1.32 -16.07
N ILE A 34 8.36 2.42 -15.77
CA ILE A 34 6.95 2.60 -16.13
C ILE A 34 6.87 3.32 -17.47
N LYS A 35 7.35 4.57 -17.52
CA LYS A 35 7.41 5.40 -18.73
C LYS A 35 8.36 6.58 -18.49
N GLY A 36 9.20 6.91 -19.48
CA GLY A 36 10.17 8.00 -19.36
C GLY A 36 11.11 7.79 -18.17
N ASP A 37 11.14 8.76 -17.26
CA ASP A 37 11.98 8.74 -16.07
C ASP A 37 11.24 8.24 -14.81
N LEU A 38 10.02 7.74 -14.95
CA LEU A 38 9.21 7.16 -13.87
C LEU A 38 9.46 5.65 -13.78
N TYR A 39 9.80 5.19 -12.60
CA TYR A 39 10.12 3.79 -12.31
C TYR A 39 9.21 3.25 -11.21
N ARG A 40 9.00 1.93 -11.22
CA ARG A 40 8.33 1.18 -10.17
C ARG A 40 9.37 0.37 -9.39
N PHE A 41 9.32 0.46 -8.08
CA PHE A 41 10.07 -0.38 -7.16
C PHE A 41 9.16 -1.45 -6.57
N ARG A 42 9.62 -2.68 -6.56
CA ARG A 42 8.96 -3.83 -5.95
C ARG A 42 9.76 -4.32 -4.75
N ASN A 43 9.07 -4.58 -3.63
CA ASN A 43 9.57 -5.34 -2.49
C ASN A 43 8.54 -6.40 -2.13
N ALA A 44 8.78 -7.66 -2.51
CA ALA A 44 7.82 -8.76 -2.40
C ALA A 44 6.47 -8.44 -3.07
N GLY A 45 5.40 -8.26 -2.29
CA GLY A 45 4.05 -7.91 -2.76
C GLY A 45 3.72 -6.42 -2.74
N HIS A 46 4.65 -5.56 -2.30
CA HIS A 46 4.46 -4.12 -2.19
C HIS A 46 5.19 -3.38 -3.30
N TYR A 47 4.60 -2.27 -3.72
CA TYR A 47 5.16 -1.46 -4.79
C TYR A 47 5.11 0.01 -4.43
N SER A 48 6.16 0.72 -4.80
CA SER A 48 6.20 2.18 -4.82
C SER A 48 6.74 2.69 -6.14
N VAL A 49 6.71 4.00 -6.35
CA VAL A 49 7.23 4.61 -7.58
C VAL A 49 8.26 5.68 -7.23
N PHE A 50 9.15 5.98 -8.18
CA PHE A 50 10.05 7.12 -8.06
C PHE A 50 10.29 7.75 -9.43
N LEU A 51 10.46 9.08 -9.42
CA LEU A 51 10.74 9.89 -10.60
C LEU A 51 12.17 10.39 -10.56
N VAL A 52 12.96 10.06 -11.59
CA VAL A 52 14.34 10.55 -11.73
C VAL A 52 14.32 11.88 -12.47
N THR A 53 15.00 12.88 -11.91
CA THR A 53 15.09 14.21 -12.51
C THR A 53 16.55 14.68 -12.66
N PRO A 54 16.86 15.71 -13.43
CA PRO A 54 18.21 16.29 -13.46
C PRO A 54 18.74 16.71 -12.09
N ALA A 55 17.87 17.17 -11.17
CA ALA A 55 18.24 17.75 -9.88
C ALA A 55 18.16 16.78 -8.69
N GLY A 56 17.73 15.54 -8.90
CA GLY A 56 17.55 14.54 -7.84
C GLY A 56 16.39 13.61 -8.11
N ILE A 57 15.92 12.91 -7.10
CA ILE A 57 14.85 11.93 -7.21
C ILE A 57 13.68 12.32 -6.31
N ILE A 58 12.45 12.17 -6.81
CA ILE A 58 11.21 12.18 -6.04
C ILE A 58 10.82 10.74 -5.83
N ALA A 59 10.86 10.25 -4.59
CA ALA A 59 10.46 8.90 -4.24
C ALA A 59 9.13 8.89 -3.47
N THR A 60 8.44 7.77 -3.50
CA THR A 60 7.22 7.54 -2.73
C THR A 60 7.39 6.34 -1.82
N ASP A 61 6.56 6.21 -0.82
CA ASP A 61 6.37 5.03 0.05
C ASP A 61 7.60 4.12 0.21
N PRO A 62 8.35 4.25 1.30
CA PRO A 62 9.56 3.45 1.54
C PRO A 62 9.30 1.97 1.80
N ILE A 63 8.03 1.56 2.09
CA ILE A 63 7.54 0.21 2.34
C ILE A 63 7.95 -0.33 3.71
N ASP A 64 9.24 -0.51 3.94
CA ASP A 64 9.85 -0.87 5.20
C ASP A 64 11.32 -0.40 5.24
N ALA A 65 11.94 -0.42 6.43
CA ALA A 65 13.30 0.10 6.60
C ALA A 65 14.36 -0.66 5.82
N ASP A 66 14.18 -1.96 5.55
CA ASP A 66 15.12 -2.76 4.78
C ASP A 66 14.95 -2.54 3.27
N ALA A 67 13.70 -2.44 2.81
CA ALA A 67 13.36 -2.02 1.45
C ALA A 67 13.88 -0.62 1.15
N ALA A 68 13.70 0.32 2.07
CA ALA A 68 14.16 1.70 1.97
C ALA A 68 15.70 1.79 1.84
N ARG A 69 16.44 1.07 2.68
CA ARG A 69 17.92 1.00 2.59
C ARG A 69 18.38 0.43 1.26
N TRP A 70 17.77 -0.64 0.82
CA TRP A 70 18.08 -1.25 -0.48
C TRP A 70 17.78 -0.30 -1.63
N LEU A 71 16.60 0.32 -1.63
CA LEU A 71 16.21 1.28 -2.66
C LEU A 71 17.17 2.47 -2.70
N LYS A 72 17.49 3.07 -1.55
CA LYS A 72 18.42 4.20 -1.47
C LYS A 72 19.80 3.86 -2.08
N ALA A 73 20.33 2.67 -1.77
CA ALA A 73 21.61 2.19 -2.35
C ALA A 73 21.52 2.00 -3.86
N GLU A 74 20.43 1.39 -4.36
CA GLU A 74 20.22 1.18 -5.79
C GLU A 74 20.02 2.49 -6.56
N LEU A 75 19.31 3.46 -6.00
CA LEU A 75 19.14 4.80 -6.60
C LEU A 75 20.50 5.51 -6.72
N ALA A 76 21.31 5.48 -5.67
CA ALA A 76 22.66 6.06 -5.70
C ALA A 76 23.56 5.36 -6.76
N ARG A 77 23.50 4.03 -6.80
CA ARG A 77 24.28 3.22 -7.75
C ARG A 77 23.87 3.45 -9.21
N ARG A 78 22.57 3.48 -9.50
CA ARG A 78 22.05 3.55 -10.88
C ARG A 78 22.04 4.96 -11.45
N PHE A 79 21.70 5.95 -10.63
CA PHE A 79 21.42 7.29 -11.10
C PHE A 79 22.42 8.33 -10.55
N ALA A 80 23.23 8.00 -9.54
CA ALA A 80 24.16 8.91 -8.86
C ALA A 80 23.47 10.21 -8.38
N LYS A 81 22.22 10.09 -7.88
CA LYS A 81 21.37 11.20 -7.45
C LYS A 81 20.78 10.95 -6.07
N PRO A 82 20.71 11.98 -5.20
CA PRO A 82 20.03 11.87 -3.92
C PRO A 82 18.49 11.91 -4.10
N VAL A 83 17.77 11.27 -3.17
CA VAL A 83 16.35 11.50 -2.99
C VAL A 83 16.16 12.86 -2.34
N LYS A 84 15.39 13.75 -2.97
CA LYS A 84 15.11 15.11 -2.51
C LYS A 84 13.73 15.28 -1.88
N TYR A 85 12.81 14.46 -2.31
CA TYR A 85 11.46 14.39 -1.74
C TYR A 85 11.07 12.94 -1.55
N LEU A 86 10.48 12.64 -0.38
CA LEU A 86 9.83 11.38 -0.08
C LEU A 86 8.36 11.68 0.20
N ILE A 87 7.45 11.10 -0.57
CA ILE A 87 6.03 11.37 -0.47
C ILE A 87 5.32 10.13 0.07
N TYR A 88 4.58 10.26 1.16
CA TYR A 88 3.73 9.20 1.68
C TYR A 88 2.36 9.23 1.02
N SER A 89 1.87 8.08 0.58
CA SER A 89 0.54 7.95 0.00
C SER A 89 -0.58 8.04 1.03
N HIS A 90 -0.38 7.42 2.19
CA HIS A 90 -1.28 7.39 3.34
C HIS A 90 -0.50 6.91 4.58
N ASP A 91 -1.16 6.72 5.72
CA ASP A 91 -0.49 6.45 7.00
C ASP A 91 -0.19 4.96 7.30
N HIS A 92 -0.58 4.01 6.45
CA HIS A 92 -0.39 2.59 6.75
C HIS A 92 1.08 2.19 6.81
N SER A 93 1.43 1.39 7.83
CA SER A 93 2.82 1.09 8.15
C SER A 93 3.58 0.32 7.07
N ASP A 94 2.89 -0.50 6.28
CA ASP A 94 3.44 -1.26 5.16
C ASP A 94 3.76 -0.40 3.92
N HIS A 95 3.46 0.90 3.98
CA HIS A 95 3.84 1.90 2.99
C HIS A 95 4.86 2.90 3.53
N ILE A 96 4.67 3.40 4.75
CA ILE A 96 5.48 4.52 5.25
C ILE A 96 6.64 4.13 6.17
N ALA A 97 6.67 2.89 6.70
CA ALA A 97 7.76 2.46 7.57
C ALA A 97 9.12 2.56 6.84
N GLY A 98 10.16 2.98 7.57
CA GLY A 98 11.49 3.16 6.99
C GLY A 98 11.73 4.52 6.33
N GLY A 99 10.78 5.46 6.41
CA GLY A 99 10.98 6.81 5.87
C GLY A 99 12.18 7.55 6.43
N GLU A 100 12.57 7.24 7.66
CA GLU A 100 13.75 7.80 8.32
C GLU A 100 15.06 7.50 7.56
N VAL A 101 15.10 6.46 6.74
CA VAL A 101 16.27 6.13 5.90
C VAL A 101 16.59 7.24 4.91
N PHE A 102 15.60 8.03 4.49
CA PHE A 102 15.75 9.13 3.53
C PHE A 102 15.82 10.51 4.18
N ALA A 103 15.61 10.62 5.51
CA ALA A 103 15.49 11.90 6.22
C ALA A 103 16.80 12.73 6.21
N ASP A 104 17.93 12.16 5.85
CA ASP A 104 19.22 12.87 5.68
C ASP A 104 19.29 13.74 4.43
N THR A 105 18.46 13.46 3.41
CA THR A 105 18.53 14.14 2.11
C THR A 105 17.18 14.59 1.57
N ALA A 106 16.08 14.00 2.05
CA ALA A 106 14.75 14.21 1.53
C ALA A 106 13.85 15.01 2.47
N VAL A 107 13.06 15.91 1.91
CA VAL A 107 11.88 16.49 2.57
C VAL A 107 10.77 15.49 2.51
N VAL A 108 10.20 15.11 3.66
CA VAL A 108 9.10 14.17 3.76
C VAL A 108 7.77 14.91 3.64
N ILE A 109 6.92 14.48 2.71
CA ILE A 109 5.63 15.11 2.40
C ILE A 109 4.49 14.12 2.62
N ALA A 110 3.39 14.55 3.25
CA ALA A 110 2.17 13.76 3.38
C ALA A 110 0.92 14.65 3.48
N HIS A 111 -0.26 14.02 3.38
CA HIS A 111 -1.51 14.69 3.76
C HIS A 111 -1.50 15.04 5.26
N GLU A 112 -2.13 16.14 5.65
CA GLU A 112 -2.15 16.60 7.06
C GLU A 112 -2.76 15.56 8.01
N ASN A 113 -3.81 14.86 7.60
CA ASN A 113 -4.41 13.78 8.38
C ASN A 113 -3.43 12.62 8.60
N ALA A 114 -2.63 12.25 7.57
CA ALA A 114 -1.61 11.20 7.72
C ALA A 114 -0.56 11.60 8.77
N LYS A 115 -0.11 12.86 8.78
CA LYS A 115 0.80 13.37 9.82
C LYS A 115 0.17 13.26 11.21
N ALA A 116 -1.11 13.58 11.35
CA ALA A 116 -1.83 13.49 12.63
C ALA A 116 -1.84 12.04 13.16
N VAL A 117 -2.12 11.06 12.29
CA VAL A 117 -2.10 9.63 12.66
C VAL A 117 -0.68 9.16 13.00
N ILE A 118 0.31 9.50 12.16
CA ILE A 118 1.73 9.14 12.38
C ILE A 118 2.20 9.60 13.77
N LEU A 119 1.88 10.83 14.15
CA LEU A 119 2.22 11.37 15.46
C LEU A 119 1.41 10.75 16.59
N GLY A 120 0.09 10.66 16.42
CA GLY A 120 -0.83 10.15 17.45
C GLY A 120 -0.60 8.69 17.80
N GLU A 121 -0.34 7.87 16.79
CA GLU A 121 -0.12 6.43 16.95
C GLU A 121 1.37 6.04 17.01
N ARG A 122 2.27 6.99 16.88
CA ARG A 122 3.73 6.77 16.89
C ARG A 122 4.15 5.74 15.84
N ARG A 123 3.65 5.90 14.60
CA ARG A 123 3.98 5.01 13.48
C ARG A 123 5.50 4.96 13.26
N PRO A 124 6.08 3.82 12.87
CA PRO A 124 7.53 3.65 12.66
C PRO A 124 7.97 4.31 11.33
N ALA A 125 7.81 5.61 11.22
CA ALA A 125 8.07 6.40 10.01
C ALA A 125 8.63 7.77 10.37
N ALA A 126 9.35 8.39 9.45
CA ALA A 126 9.75 9.79 9.61
C ALA A 126 8.49 10.67 9.65
N VAL A 127 8.47 11.63 10.58
CA VAL A 127 7.38 12.60 10.66
C VAL A 127 7.44 13.51 9.45
N PRO A 128 6.34 13.74 8.72
CA PRO A 128 6.33 14.63 7.56
C PRO A 128 6.78 16.05 7.90
N ASP A 129 7.75 16.57 7.13
CA ASP A 129 8.22 17.96 7.25
C ASP A 129 7.20 18.93 6.68
N LEU A 130 6.59 18.57 5.54
CA LEU A 130 5.61 19.37 4.82
C LEU A 130 4.29 18.63 4.70
N THR A 131 3.18 19.32 4.94
CA THR A 131 1.82 18.77 4.77
C THR A 131 0.97 19.64 3.88
N PHE A 132 -0.10 19.06 3.34
CA PHE A 132 -1.14 19.73 2.57
C PHE A 132 -2.50 19.10 2.84
N SER A 133 -3.61 19.80 2.51
CA SER A 133 -4.98 19.34 2.78
C SER A 133 -5.77 18.98 1.52
N ASP A 134 -5.49 19.59 0.37
CA ASP A 134 -6.26 19.38 -0.87
C ASP A 134 -5.35 18.97 -2.03
N ARG A 135 -4.39 19.82 -2.37
CA ARG A 135 -3.41 19.56 -3.45
C ARG A 135 -2.07 20.22 -3.17
N LEU A 136 -1.04 19.61 -3.71
CA LEU A 136 0.31 20.17 -3.73
C LEU A 136 1.00 19.74 -5.02
N THR A 137 1.75 20.65 -5.64
CA THR A 137 2.64 20.29 -6.76
C THR A 137 4.07 20.32 -6.27
N VAL A 138 4.78 19.22 -6.46
CA VAL A 138 6.22 19.09 -6.19
C VAL A 138 6.96 19.21 -7.51
N GLU A 139 7.85 20.19 -7.62
CA GLU A 139 8.67 20.41 -8.80
C GLU A 139 10.15 20.18 -8.49
N LEU A 140 10.84 19.43 -9.33
CA LEU A 140 12.26 19.16 -9.19
C LEU A 140 12.89 18.95 -10.58
N GLY A 141 13.92 19.74 -10.89
CA GLY A 141 14.69 19.60 -12.15
C GLY A 141 13.85 19.66 -13.42
N GLY A 142 12.80 20.48 -13.45
CA GLY A 142 11.90 20.66 -14.59
C GLY A 142 10.80 19.60 -14.71
N LYS A 143 10.74 18.64 -13.79
CA LYS A 143 9.67 17.63 -13.68
C LYS A 143 8.74 17.97 -12.55
N LYS A 144 7.48 17.52 -12.61
CA LYS A 144 6.48 17.76 -11.56
C LYS A 144 5.67 16.51 -11.23
N VAL A 145 5.26 16.45 -9.97
CA VAL A 145 4.32 15.47 -9.44
C VAL A 145 3.19 16.23 -8.76
N GLU A 146 1.96 15.93 -9.13
CA GLU A 146 0.77 16.51 -8.51
C GLU A 146 0.21 15.56 -7.47
N LEU A 147 0.18 16.01 -6.23
CA LEU A 147 -0.38 15.29 -5.08
C LEU A 147 -1.82 15.77 -4.90
N LEU A 148 -2.78 14.86 -4.92
CA LEU A 148 -4.21 15.19 -4.90
C LEU A 148 -4.91 14.37 -3.81
N TYR A 149 -5.57 15.05 -2.89
CA TYR A 149 -6.52 14.43 -1.98
C TYR A 149 -7.91 14.47 -2.61
N LEU A 150 -8.43 13.32 -2.99
CA LEU A 150 -9.73 13.23 -3.69
C LEU A 150 -10.92 13.07 -2.73
N GLY A 151 -10.66 13.06 -1.43
CA GLY A 151 -11.61 12.79 -0.37
C GLY A 151 -11.30 11.47 0.33
N LYS A 152 -12.07 11.16 1.37
CA LYS A 152 -11.94 9.89 2.09
C LYS A 152 -12.19 8.71 1.17
N ASN A 153 -11.48 7.61 1.41
CA ASN A 153 -11.58 6.41 0.59
C ASN A 153 -11.11 5.19 1.38
N HIS A 154 -10.02 4.51 0.96
CA HIS A 154 -9.34 3.45 1.70
C HIS A 154 -8.91 3.89 3.12
N SER A 155 -8.57 5.16 3.28
CA SER A 155 -8.38 5.85 4.55
C SER A 155 -8.88 7.29 4.45
N ASP A 156 -8.82 8.07 5.54
CA ASP A 156 -9.17 9.50 5.52
C ASP A 156 -8.02 10.41 5.07
N ASN A 157 -6.91 9.82 4.66
CA ASN A 157 -5.69 10.54 4.33
C ASN A 157 -4.96 10.03 3.07
N SER A 158 -5.53 9.04 2.38
CA SER A 158 -4.96 8.51 1.13
C SER A 158 -5.02 9.53 0.02
N ILE A 159 -3.88 9.78 -0.62
CA ILE A 159 -3.74 10.65 -1.78
C ILE A 159 -3.44 9.86 -3.04
N VAL A 160 -3.63 10.49 -4.19
CA VAL A 160 -3.07 10.01 -5.45
C VAL A 160 -1.95 10.94 -5.92
N MET A 161 -0.99 10.39 -6.63
CA MET A 161 0.15 11.12 -7.18
C MET A 161 0.12 11.01 -8.69
N ARG A 162 -0.17 12.13 -9.37
CA ARG A 162 -0.20 12.21 -10.82
C ARG A 162 1.14 12.68 -11.35
N PHE A 163 1.64 11.98 -12.36
CA PHE A 163 2.87 12.27 -13.11
C PHE A 163 2.45 12.72 -14.51
N PRO A 164 2.29 14.05 -14.73
CA PRO A 164 1.68 14.55 -15.97
C PRO A 164 2.45 14.18 -17.23
N ASP A 165 3.78 14.30 -17.20
CA ASP A 165 4.63 14.03 -18.37
C ASP A 165 4.60 12.54 -18.75
N GLU A 166 4.53 11.66 -17.78
CA GLU A 166 4.47 10.21 -17.95
C GLU A 166 3.03 9.71 -18.18
N ARG A 167 2.03 10.57 -17.95
CA ARG A 167 0.59 10.25 -17.98
C ARG A 167 0.27 9.07 -17.06
N ALA A 168 0.87 9.06 -15.87
CA ALA A 168 0.71 7.99 -14.89
C ALA A 168 0.06 8.52 -13.60
N LEU A 169 -0.69 7.64 -12.94
CA LEU A 169 -1.28 7.84 -11.62
C LEU A 169 -0.81 6.74 -10.69
N PHE A 170 -0.19 7.09 -9.57
CA PHE A 170 0.09 6.19 -8.47
C PHE A 170 -1.00 6.37 -7.41
N ALA A 171 -1.78 5.33 -7.16
CA ALA A 171 -2.98 5.39 -6.34
C ALA A 171 -3.00 4.33 -5.22
N VAL A 172 -1.90 3.72 -4.96
CA VAL A 172 -1.57 2.78 -3.89
C VAL A 172 -2.73 1.83 -3.55
N ASP A 173 -3.26 1.87 -2.33
CA ASP A 173 -4.33 1.00 -1.85
C ASP A 173 -5.72 1.56 -2.11
N PHE A 174 -5.79 2.84 -2.48
CA PHE A 174 -7.02 3.46 -2.90
C PHE A 174 -7.64 2.78 -4.13
N ILE A 175 -6.81 2.32 -5.10
CA ILE A 175 -7.31 1.69 -6.33
C ILE A 175 -6.59 0.35 -6.58
N PRO A 176 -6.99 -0.74 -5.91
CA PRO A 176 -6.52 -2.07 -6.27
C PRO A 176 -6.98 -2.46 -7.67
N VAL A 177 -6.04 -2.93 -8.51
CA VAL A 177 -6.31 -3.31 -9.90
C VAL A 177 -6.72 -4.77 -10.00
N LYS A 178 -7.95 -5.02 -10.46
CA LYS A 178 -8.52 -6.37 -10.60
C LYS A 178 -8.30 -7.25 -9.35
N SER A 179 -8.45 -6.65 -8.20
CA SER A 179 -8.42 -7.29 -6.89
C SER A 179 -9.51 -6.69 -6.02
N LEU A 180 -10.10 -7.48 -5.15
CA LEU A 180 -11.06 -6.97 -4.19
C LEU A 180 -10.33 -6.06 -3.18
N PRO A 181 -11.00 -5.00 -2.71
CA PRO A 181 -10.50 -4.18 -1.62
C PRO A 181 -10.15 -5.01 -0.38
N PHE A 182 -9.19 -4.53 0.39
CA PHE A 182 -8.63 -5.26 1.51
C PHE A 182 -9.68 -5.56 2.59
N ARG A 183 -9.91 -6.84 2.86
CA ARG A 183 -10.69 -7.39 3.96
C ARG A 183 -12.09 -6.77 4.15
N ASP A 184 -12.35 -6.20 5.33
CA ASP A 184 -13.68 -5.79 5.81
C ASP A 184 -13.84 -4.27 5.89
N PHE A 185 -13.04 -3.50 5.14
CA PHE A 185 -13.10 -2.03 5.09
C PHE A 185 -12.91 -1.35 6.46
N LEU A 186 -12.03 -1.88 7.31
CA LEU A 186 -11.93 -1.46 8.69
C LEU A 186 -11.70 0.06 8.84
N ASP A 187 -10.83 0.63 8.01
CA ASP A 187 -10.44 2.06 8.02
C ASP A 187 -11.09 2.85 6.89
N ALA A 188 -11.87 2.17 6.01
CA ALA A 188 -12.38 2.77 4.80
C ALA A 188 -13.71 3.49 4.99
N TYR A 189 -13.93 4.45 4.12
CA TYR A 189 -15.12 5.29 4.03
C TYR A 189 -15.82 4.99 2.70
N VAL A 190 -16.68 3.95 2.68
CA VAL A 190 -17.12 3.32 1.43
C VAL A 190 -17.92 4.25 0.52
N ASP A 191 -18.84 5.05 1.06
CA ASP A 191 -19.64 5.99 0.27
C ASP A 191 -18.74 7.10 -0.34
N GLU A 192 -17.82 7.65 0.47
CA GLU A 192 -16.85 8.64 0.02
C GLU A 192 -15.80 8.01 -0.92
N TRP A 193 -15.50 6.71 -0.76
CA TRP A 193 -14.60 5.99 -1.68
C TRP A 193 -15.16 5.96 -3.09
N ILE A 194 -16.45 5.67 -3.25
CA ILE A 194 -17.13 5.70 -4.54
C ILE A 194 -17.03 7.10 -5.18
N GLU A 195 -17.25 8.17 -4.41
CA GLU A 195 -17.12 9.55 -4.90
C GLU A 195 -15.66 9.90 -5.27
N SER A 196 -14.69 9.47 -4.46
CA SER A 196 -13.26 9.68 -4.73
C SER A 196 -12.82 8.94 -6.00
N LEU A 197 -13.37 7.74 -6.27
CA LEU A 197 -13.13 7.01 -7.53
C LEU A 197 -13.70 7.76 -8.75
N ARG A 198 -14.87 8.40 -8.65
CA ARG A 198 -15.40 9.26 -9.72
C ARG A 198 -14.46 10.43 -10.04
N LYS A 199 -13.91 11.05 -9.01
CA LYS A 199 -12.92 12.12 -9.19
C LYS A 199 -11.64 11.59 -9.84
N ALA A 200 -11.16 10.40 -9.43
CA ALA A 200 -9.98 9.75 -10.03
C ALA A 200 -10.20 9.43 -11.52
N GLU A 201 -11.41 8.97 -11.90
CA GLU A 201 -11.76 8.73 -13.32
C GLU A 201 -11.67 10.01 -14.18
N ALA A 202 -11.92 11.18 -13.60
CA ALA A 202 -11.86 12.46 -14.30
C ALA A 202 -10.43 12.96 -14.54
N LEU A 203 -9.43 12.42 -13.84
CA LEU A 203 -8.02 12.80 -14.02
C LEU A 203 -7.50 12.33 -15.38
N ASP A 204 -6.56 13.10 -15.94
CA ASP A 204 -5.88 12.72 -17.19
C ASP A 204 -4.67 11.83 -16.88
N PHE A 205 -4.79 10.53 -17.15
CA PHE A 205 -3.71 9.53 -17.09
C PHE A 205 -4.06 8.33 -17.98
N GLU A 206 -3.04 7.54 -18.30
CA GLU A 206 -3.14 6.29 -19.07
C GLU A 206 -2.74 5.08 -18.24
N ILE A 207 -1.74 5.24 -17.38
CA ILE A 207 -1.14 4.18 -16.57
C ILE A 207 -1.58 4.35 -15.12
N LEU A 208 -2.15 3.30 -14.54
CA LEU A 208 -2.47 3.22 -13.12
C LEU A 208 -1.47 2.31 -12.43
N ALA A 209 -0.74 2.85 -11.45
CA ALA A 209 0.17 2.07 -10.61
C ALA A 209 -0.44 1.91 -9.21
N PRO A 210 -0.78 0.68 -8.78
CA PRO A 210 -1.22 0.39 -7.42
C PRO A 210 -0.03 0.10 -6.48
N GLY A 211 -0.28 0.14 -5.18
CA GLY A 211 0.66 -0.30 -4.14
C GLY A 211 0.80 -1.81 -4.05
N HIS A 212 -0.20 -2.55 -4.53
CA HIS A 212 -0.22 -4.00 -4.58
C HIS A 212 -0.71 -4.52 -5.94
N GLY A 213 -0.09 -5.60 -6.43
CA GLY A 213 -0.49 -6.23 -7.69
C GLY A 213 0.04 -5.53 -8.95
N GLU A 214 -0.55 -5.83 -10.09
CA GLU A 214 -0.09 -5.36 -11.39
C GLU A 214 -0.61 -3.97 -11.73
N SER A 215 0.10 -3.27 -12.61
CA SER A 215 -0.34 -1.98 -13.14
C SER A 215 -1.61 -2.15 -13.99
N GLY A 216 -2.45 -1.12 -13.97
CA GLY A 216 -3.71 -1.06 -14.69
C GLY A 216 -3.86 0.21 -15.51
N ARG A 217 -5.12 0.52 -15.79
CA ARG A 217 -5.54 1.66 -16.60
C ARG A 217 -6.76 2.34 -16.01
N LYS A 218 -7.22 3.40 -16.65
CA LYS A 218 -8.43 4.15 -16.21
C LYS A 218 -9.69 3.26 -16.13
N GLU A 219 -9.81 2.26 -16.99
CA GLU A 219 -10.92 1.31 -16.97
C GLU A 219 -10.97 0.50 -15.67
N ASP A 220 -9.82 0.24 -15.04
CA ASP A 220 -9.75 -0.50 -13.78
C ASP A 220 -10.29 0.35 -12.61
N VAL A 221 -10.14 1.68 -12.65
CA VAL A 221 -10.79 2.60 -11.69
C VAL A 221 -12.31 2.48 -11.77
N ARG A 222 -12.86 2.52 -13.00
CA ARG A 222 -14.30 2.35 -13.25
C ARG A 222 -14.80 0.98 -12.81
N ALA A 223 -14.01 -0.06 -13.05
CA ALA A 223 -14.36 -1.42 -12.66
C ALA A 223 -14.42 -1.57 -11.13
N LEU A 224 -13.46 -0.99 -10.38
CA LEU A 224 -13.49 -0.98 -8.93
C LEU A 224 -14.69 -0.19 -8.38
N ARG A 225 -14.98 0.99 -8.95
CA ARG A 225 -16.16 1.76 -8.56
C ARG A 225 -17.42 0.94 -8.78
N GLY A 226 -17.57 0.31 -9.95
CA GLY A 226 -18.72 -0.56 -10.24
C GLY A 226 -18.85 -1.74 -9.26
N TYR A 227 -17.72 -2.31 -8.81
CA TYR A 227 -17.72 -3.34 -7.76
C TYR A 227 -18.29 -2.80 -6.43
N LEU A 228 -17.83 -1.65 -5.97
CA LEU A 228 -18.29 -1.07 -4.70
C LEU A 228 -19.77 -0.64 -4.77
N GLU A 229 -20.20 -0.05 -5.89
CA GLU A 229 -21.59 0.34 -6.12
C GLU A 229 -22.52 -0.88 -6.13
N GLU A 230 -22.17 -1.95 -6.84
CA GLU A 230 -22.94 -3.18 -6.93
C GLU A 230 -22.99 -3.94 -5.60
N LEU A 231 -21.85 -4.05 -4.90
CA LEU A 231 -21.80 -4.66 -3.57
C LEU A 231 -22.69 -3.91 -2.59
N ARG A 232 -22.62 -2.57 -2.60
CA ARG A 232 -23.42 -1.71 -1.75
C ARG A 232 -24.93 -1.87 -2.01
N GLU A 233 -25.32 -1.92 -3.27
CA GLU A 233 -26.72 -2.09 -3.67
C GLU A 233 -27.27 -3.43 -3.20
N GLN A 234 -26.56 -4.54 -3.46
CA GLN A 234 -26.98 -5.86 -3.05
C GLN A 234 -27.09 -6.01 -1.53
N VAL A 235 -26.03 -5.58 -0.79
CA VAL A 235 -26.03 -5.67 0.69
C VAL A 235 -27.14 -4.81 1.28
N LEU A 236 -27.35 -3.59 0.77
CA LEU A 236 -28.41 -2.71 1.24
C LEU A 236 -29.81 -3.30 0.99
N GLY A 237 -30.03 -3.91 -0.18
CA GLY A 237 -31.30 -4.57 -0.50
C GLY A 237 -31.63 -5.65 0.52
N HIS A 238 -30.69 -6.56 0.77
CA HIS A 238 -30.89 -7.63 1.75
C HIS A 238 -31.03 -7.15 3.20
N LEU A 239 -30.31 -6.09 3.59
CA LEU A 239 -30.50 -5.47 4.92
C LEU A 239 -31.92 -4.89 5.07
N ARG A 240 -32.48 -4.29 4.01
CA ARG A 240 -33.87 -3.79 4.02
C ARG A 240 -34.91 -4.91 4.10
N ASP A 241 -34.58 -6.08 3.55
CA ASP A 241 -35.39 -7.28 3.65
C ASP A 241 -35.24 -7.99 5.01
N GLY A 242 -34.52 -7.41 5.97
CA GLY A 242 -34.33 -7.91 7.33
C GLY A 242 -33.38 -9.10 7.42
N LYS A 243 -32.53 -9.33 6.41
CA LYS A 243 -31.56 -10.42 6.41
C LYS A 243 -30.41 -10.17 7.37
N SER A 244 -29.98 -11.20 8.08
CA SER A 244 -28.75 -11.20 8.85
C SER A 244 -27.52 -11.15 7.94
N VAL A 245 -26.38 -10.68 8.46
CA VAL A 245 -25.11 -10.61 7.72
C VAL A 245 -24.70 -12.00 7.20
N ASP A 246 -24.92 -13.05 7.98
CA ASP A 246 -24.57 -14.43 7.56
C ASP A 246 -25.47 -14.91 6.41
N GLU A 247 -26.76 -14.56 6.40
CA GLU A 247 -27.64 -14.82 5.23
C GLU A 247 -27.17 -14.02 4.01
N ILE A 248 -26.81 -12.75 4.19
CA ILE A 248 -26.34 -11.86 3.11
C ILE A 248 -25.08 -12.44 2.46
N LYS A 249 -24.13 -12.96 3.24
CA LYS A 249 -22.93 -13.64 2.71
C LYS A 249 -23.25 -14.82 1.80
N GLN A 250 -24.41 -15.48 1.97
CA GLN A 250 -24.84 -16.58 1.12
C GLN A 250 -25.61 -16.12 -0.13
N LEU A 251 -26.26 -14.96 -0.04
CA LEU A 251 -27.15 -14.44 -1.07
C LEU A 251 -26.41 -13.53 -2.09
N VAL A 252 -25.51 -12.69 -1.63
CA VAL A 252 -24.76 -11.76 -2.49
C VAL A 252 -23.88 -12.52 -3.46
N LYS A 253 -24.05 -12.24 -4.75
CA LYS A 253 -23.29 -12.83 -5.85
C LYS A 253 -22.60 -11.73 -6.65
N MET A 254 -21.27 -11.80 -6.69
CA MET A 254 -20.41 -10.87 -7.42
C MET A 254 -19.64 -11.62 -8.52
N ASP A 255 -20.31 -12.56 -9.21
CA ASP A 255 -19.68 -13.51 -10.14
C ASP A 255 -18.90 -12.83 -11.27
N LYS A 256 -19.33 -11.66 -11.69
CA LYS A 256 -18.64 -10.80 -12.66
C LYS A 256 -17.18 -10.50 -12.26
N TYR A 257 -16.91 -10.53 -10.96
CA TYR A 257 -15.59 -10.24 -10.40
C TYR A 257 -14.84 -11.50 -9.92
N SER A 258 -15.38 -12.70 -10.20
CA SER A 258 -14.81 -13.97 -9.71
C SER A 258 -13.37 -14.24 -10.16
N GLY A 259 -12.93 -13.63 -11.27
CA GLY A 259 -11.55 -13.68 -11.75
C GLY A 259 -10.61 -12.66 -11.10
N TRP A 260 -11.10 -11.80 -10.18
CA TRP A 260 -10.27 -10.84 -9.50
C TRP A 260 -9.47 -11.47 -8.36
N GLY A 261 -8.30 -10.88 -8.08
CA GLY A 261 -7.48 -11.26 -6.94
C GLY A 261 -8.27 -11.19 -5.62
N ASN A 262 -8.00 -12.11 -4.72
CA ASN A 262 -8.62 -12.20 -3.40
C ASN A 262 -10.14 -12.42 -3.38
N TYR A 263 -10.80 -12.68 -4.51
CA TYR A 263 -12.26 -12.82 -4.60
C TYR A 263 -12.82 -13.79 -3.54
N LYS A 264 -12.30 -15.03 -3.49
CA LYS A 264 -12.79 -16.05 -2.55
C LYS A 264 -12.56 -15.68 -1.08
N ASN A 265 -11.44 -15.02 -0.81
CA ASN A 265 -11.03 -14.72 0.56
C ASN A 265 -11.65 -13.41 1.08
N TYR A 266 -11.83 -12.42 0.21
CA TYR A 266 -12.25 -11.10 0.65
C TYR A 266 -13.73 -10.80 0.38
N LEU A 267 -14.42 -11.47 -0.55
CA LEU A 267 -15.84 -11.19 -0.77
C LEU A 267 -16.68 -11.33 0.50
N PRO A 268 -16.57 -12.42 1.30
CA PRO A 268 -17.33 -12.51 2.54
C PRO A 268 -17.01 -11.39 3.55
N LEU A 269 -15.75 -10.95 3.59
CA LEU A 269 -15.30 -9.87 4.46
C LEU A 269 -15.77 -8.50 3.93
N ASN A 270 -15.70 -8.28 2.62
CA ASN A 270 -16.23 -7.06 1.99
C ASN A 270 -17.75 -6.92 2.23
N ILE A 271 -18.52 -8.03 2.19
CA ILE A 271 -19.95 -8.02 2.53
C ILE A 271 -20.17 -7.62 3.98
N GLU A 272 -19.39 -8.18 4.90
CA GLU A 272 -19.47 -7.86 6.33
C GLU A 272 -19.14 -6.40 6.60
N GLY A 273 -18.04 -5.90 6.03
CA GLY A 273 -17.64 -4.50 6.15
C GLY A 273 -18.67 -3.54 5.55
N MET A 274 -19.23 -3.87 4.39
CA MET A 274 -20.30 -3.09 3.77
C MET A 274 -21.56 -3.07 4.63
N ALA A 275 -21.97 -4.21 5.18
CA ALA A 275 -23.13 -4.28 6.06
C ALA A 275 -22.93 -3.45 7.32
N ARG A 276 -21.74 -3.54 7.97
CA ARG A 276 -21.38 -2.73 9.13
C ARG A 276 -21.43 -1.24 8.80
N HIS A 277 -20.85 -0.81 7.68
CA HIS A 277 -20.87 0.59 7.22
C HIS A 277 -22.28 1.09 7.04
N LEU A 278 -23.14 0.34 6.36
CA LEU A 278 -24.53 0.71 6.08
C LEU A 278 -25.40 0.75 7.34
N GLN A 279 -25.13 -0.08 8.34
CA GLN A 279 -25.85 -0.09 9.62
C GLN A 279 -25.42 1.08 10.52
N MET A 280 -24.11 1.43 10.54
CA MET A 280 -23.59 2.53 11.37
C MET A 280 -24.02 3.92 10.89
N HIS A 281 -24.07 4.11 9.57
CA HIS A 281 -24.37 5.43 8.97
C HIS A 281 -25.84 5.65 8.63
N ARG A 282 -26.71 4.68 8.90
CA ARG A 282 -28.15 4.78 8.69
C ARG A 282 -28.88 4.57 10.01
N VAL A 283 -29.26 5.66 10.63
CA VAL A 283 -30.27 5.62 11.69
C VAL A 283 -31.59 5.22 10.99
N PRO A 284 -32.27 4.14 11.40
CA PRO A 284 -33.60 3.84 10.88
C PRO A 284 -34.51 5.03 11.26
N ASN A 285 -35.13 5.65 10.26
CA ASN A 285 -36.22 6.58 10.48
C ASN A 285 -37.48 5.80 10.82
#